data_99142f5ed8d58ae2fdefb8bf4f3b0683
#
_entry.id   99142f5ed8d58ae2fdefb8bf4f3b0683
#
_cell.length_a   1.000
_cell.length_b   1.000
_cell.length_c   1.000
_cell.angle_alpha   90.00
_cell.angle_beta   90.00
_cell.angle_gamma   90.00
#
_symmetry.space_group_name_H-M   'P 1'
#
loop_
_entity.id
_entity.type
_entity.pdbx_description
1 polymer ?
#
loop_
_entity_poly.entity_id
_entity_poly.type
_entity_poly.pdbx_seq_one_letter_code
_entity_poly.pdbx_strand_id
1 'polypeptide(L)'
;MANPKLPPILINKAGSVYYVYTYKNVWDRELKRSKRGESKKIGTILGGQKDGKIRFDEAFLQEHPEFRNYQVERKGKDYVFTQISEEGITLEQARNIKKLYAGATWALDQIVADSPVREFLKECFPRNKDYKKILSLAYFLILNQNNSVSFYESFAETTRLPYPRPLSPSAVTRLFQRIELRDVRRYFLLMRSYLQEDEDNKIILALDSTSISSYSTRLTHIEYGKNKDDDALPQLNVLFLVDQKSGLPIFYRFYDGNVPDVSTIRHTIADQALLNMKNVVLVADKGYNSVKNINDCLINKVEFIFNVRLEIGRAHV
;
A
#
# COMPACT_ATOMS: atom_id res chain seq x y z
N MET A 1 19.59 -17.66 -41.59
CA MET A 1 18.30 -18.40 -41.52
C MET A 1 17.25 -17.56 -42.23
N ALA A 2 16.29 -18.19 -42.95
CA ALA A 2 15.20 -17.43 -43.56
C ALA A 2 14.25 -16.88 -42.52
N ASN A 3 13.75 -15.66 -42.74
CA ASN A 3 12.76 -15.05 -41.81
C ASN A 3 11.50 -15.93 -41.73
N PRO A 4 10.87 -16.05 -40.54
CA PRO A 4 9.60 -16.77 -40.41
C PRO A 4 8.53 -16.11 -41.32
N LYS A 5 7.67 -16.92 -41.93
CA LYS A 5 6.62 -16.43 -42.83
C LYS A 5 5.39 -16.03 -42.02
N LEU A 6 5.07 -14.73 -42.02
CA LEU A 6 3.84 -14.24 -41.40
C LEU A 6 2.59 -14.82 -42.09
N PRO A 7 1.56 -15.24 -41.32
CA PRO A 7 0.26 -15.54 -41.91
C PRO A 7 -0.36 -14.26 -42.51
N PRO A 8 -1.43 -14.36 -43.33
CA PRO A 8 -2.16 -13.19 -43.80
C PRO A 8 -2.62 -12.31 -42.66
N ILE A 9 -2.25 -11.03 -42.68
CA ILE A 9 -2.51 -10.09 -41.57
C ILE A 9 -3.54 -9.05 -41.95
N LEU A 10 -4.44 -8.78 -41.02
CA LEU A 10 -5.39 -7.67 -41.03
C LEU A 10 -5.13 -6.77 -39.82
N ILE A 11 -5.15 -5.45 -40.02
CA ILE A 11 -4.96 -4.47 -38.96
C ILE A 11 -6.23 -3.65 -38.80
N ASN A 12 -6.82 -3.68 -37.62
CA ASN A 12 -8.01 -2.90 -37.29
C ASN A 12 -7.65 -1.90 -36.19
N LYS A 13 -8.20 -0.69 -36.28
CA LYS A 13 -8.09 0.34 -35.24
C LYS A 13 -9.30 0.29 -34.34
N ALA A 14 -9.07 0.30 -33.03
CA ALA A 14 -10.10 0.50 -32.02
C ALA A 14 -9.61 1.51 -30.98
N GLY A 15 -10.23 2.66 -30.90
CA GLY A 15 -9.74 3.80 -30.11
C GLY A 15 -8.35 4.27 -30.58
N SER A 16 -7.39 4.32 -29.67
CA SER A 16 -5.99 4.69 -29.95
C SER A 16 -5.08 3.50 -30.25
N VAL A 17 -5.62 2.27 -30.30
CA VAL A 17 -4.82 1.05 -30.44
C VAL A 17 -5.06 0.39 -31.80
N TYR A 18 -4.00 -0.10 -32.43
CA TYR A 18 -4.05 -0.92 -33.64
C TYR A 18 -3.88 -2.39 -33.28
N TYR A 19 -4.90 -3.20 -33.55
CA TYR A 19 -4.92 -4.63 -33.32
C TYR A 19 -4.55 -5.39 -34.58
N VAL A 20 -3.76 -6.45 -34.40
CA VAL A 20 -3.29 -7.33 -35.48
C VAL A 20 -4.07 -8.62 -35.41
N TYR A 21 -4.65 -9.01 -36.55
CA TYR A 21 -5.42 -10.24 -36.71
C TYR A 21 -4.80 -11.07 -37.84
N THR A 22 -4.87 -12.38 -37.72
CA THR A 22 -4.70 -13.31 -38.82
C THR A 22 -6.06 -13.78 -39.32
N TYR A 23 -6.11 -14.20 -40.58
CA TYR A 23 -7.30 -14.75 -41.21
C TYR A 23 -6.94 -15.83 -42.21
N LYS A 24 -7.91 -16.74 -42.50
CA LYS A 24 -7.81 -17.71 -43.57
C LYS A 24 -8.79 -17.32 -44.67
N ASN A 25 -8.37 -17.42 -45.92
CA ASN A 25 -9.27 -17.28 -47.03
C ASN A 25 -10.05 -18.58 -47.25
N VAL A 26 -11.35 -18.46 -47.40
CA VAL A 26 -12.27 -19.58 -47.68
C VAL A 26 -12.85 -19.40 -49.08
N TRP A 27 -12.83 -20.45 -49.89
CA TRP A 27 -13.41 -20.41 -51.21
C TRP A 27 -14.95 -20.51 -51.11
N ASP A 28 -15.63 -19.48 -51.61
CA ASP A 28 -17.07 -19.46 -51.71
C ASP A 28 -17.49 -20.09 -53.07
N ARG A 29 -18.12 -21.27 -53.02
CA ARG A 29 -18.49 -22.02 -54.22
C ARG A 29 -19.64 -21.38 -55.01
N GLU A 30 -20.55 -20.65 -54.31
CA GLU A 30 -21.68 -19.98 -54.97
C GLU A 30 -21.22 -18.73 -55.72
N LEU A 31 -20.39 -17.92 -55.05
CA LEU A 31 -19.86 -16.68 -55.62
C LEU A 31 -18.60 -16.88 -56.46
N LYS A 32 -18.10 -18.13 -56.60
CA LYS A 32 -16.86 -18.48 -57.33
C LYS A 32 -15.68 -17.54 -57.04
N ARG A 33 -15.58 -17.12 -55.77
CA ARG A 33 -14.48 -16.22 -55.32
C ARG A 33 -14.00 -16.61 -53.93
N SER A 34 -12.79 -16.21 -53.60
CA SER A 34 -12.26 -16.30 -52.25
C SER A 34 -12.81 -15.20 -51.39
N LYS A 35 -13.35 -15.55 -50.21
CA LYS A 35 -13.75 -14.61 -49.19
C LYS A 35 -12.94 -14.81 -47.93
N ARG A 36 -12.80 -13.74 -47.12
CA ARG A 36 -12.14 -13.81 -45.85
C ARG A 36 -13.02 -14.62 -44.87
N GLY A 37 -12.43 -15.65 -44.26
CA GLY A 37 -13.03 -16.41 -43.18
C GLY A 37 -12.86 -15.74 -41.80
N GLU A 38 -12.95 -16.53 -40.77
CA GLU A 38 -12.76 -16.03 -39.41
C GLU A 38 -11.39 -15.41 -39.22
N SER A 39 -11.36 -14.33 -38.43
CA SER A 39 -10.13 -13.64 -38.05
C SER A 39 -9.84 -13.85 -36.57
N LYS A 40 -8.60 -14.23 -36.23
CA LYS A 40 -8.11 -14.42 -34.87
C LYS A 40 -7.14 -13.30 -34.55
N LYS A 41 -7.35 -12.62 -33.39
CA LYS A 41 -6.40 -11.62 -32.90
C LYS A 41 -5.08 -12.30 -32.54
N ILE A 42 -3.96 -11.71 -32.98
CA ILE A 42 -2.61 -12.25 -32.74
C ILE A 42 -1.67 -11.24 -32.07
N GLY A 43 -2.10 -9.98 -31.91
CA GLY A 43 -1.26 -8.97 -31.26
C GLY A 43 -1.74 -7.55 -31.43
N THR A 44 -0.85 -6.61 -31.10
CA THR A 44 -1.08 -5.16 -31.17
C THR A 44 0.15 -4.45 -31.72
N ILE A 45 -0.05 -3.30 -32.39
CA ILE A 45 1.06 -2.44 -32.81
C ILE A 45 1.34 -1.41 -31.70
N LEU A 46 2.60 -1.30 -31.30
CA LEU A 46 3.06 -0.36 -30.30
C LEU A 46 3.24 1.04 -30.92
N GLY A 47 2.99 2.09 -30.12
CA GLY A 47 3.23 3.49 -30.52
C GLY A 47 2.00 4.25 -31.04
N GLY A 48 0.82 3.63 -31.05
CA GLY A 48 -0.43 4.32 -31.42
C GLY A 48 -0.54 4.73 -32.91
N GLN A 49 0.35 4.25 -33.75
CA GLN A 49 0.35 4.45 -35.21
C GLN A 49 0.13 3.12 -35.92
N LYS A 50 -0.33 3.17 -37.16
CA LYS A 50 -0.55 1.95 -37.99
C LYS A 50 0.75 1.23 -38.36
N ASP A 51 1.85 1.96 -38.39
CA ASP A 51 3.20 1.44 -38.62
C ASP A 51 3.95 1.41 -37.27
N GLY A 52 4.74 0.36 -37.06
CA GLY A 52 5.49 0.19 -35.82
C GLY A 52 5.70 -1.27 -35.43
N LYS A 53 6.29 -1.46 -34.28
CA LYS A 53 6.61 -2.78 -33.72
C LYS A 53 5.36 -3.54 -33.32
N ILE A 54 5.24 -4.79 -33.76
CA ILE A 54 4.15 -5.69 -33.41
C ILE A 54 4.51 -6.40 -32.11
N ARG A 55 3.62 -6.33 -31.13
CA ARG A 55 3.65 -7.16 -29.93
C ARG A 55 2.64 -8.29 -30.13
N PHE A 56 3.13 -9.50 -30.28
CA PHE A 56 2.30 -10.69 -30.40
C PHE A 56 1.72 -11.10 -29.04
N ASP A 57 0.51 -11.65 -29.07
CA ASP A 57 -0.13 -12.24 -27.90
C ASP A 57 0.51 -13.60 -27.58
N GLU A 58 0.55 -13.99 -26.31
CA GLU A 58 1.22 -15.23 -25.86
C GLU A 58 0.61 -16.49 -26.53
N ALA A 59 -0.69 -16.51 -26.76
CA ALA A 59 -1.37 -17.61 -27.44
C ALA A 59 -0.85 -17.82 -28.89
N PHE A 60 -0.54 -16.73 -29.62
CA PHE A 60 0.07 -16.81 -30.93
C PHE A 60 1.51 -17.32 -30.86
N LEU A 61 2.29 -16.86 -29.87
CA LEU A 61 3.67 -17.29 -29.67
C LEU A 61 3.80 -18.74 -29.20
N GLN A 62 2.74 -19.31 -28.61
CA GLN A 62 2.68 -20.76 -28.31
C GLN A 62 2.39 -21.58 -29.55
N GLU A 63 1.52 -21.12 -30.45
CA GLU A 63 1.24 -21.77 -31.75
C GLU A 63 2.38 -21.58 -32.78
N HIS A 64 3.15 -20.50 -32.66
CA HIS A 64 4.21 -20.07 -33.56
C HIS A 64 5.48 -19.68 -32.83
N PRO A 65 6.18 -20.62 -32.17
CA PRO A 65 7.35 -20.33 -31.34
C PRO A 65 8.52 -19.69 -32.10
N GLU A 66 8.58 -19.84 -33.42
CA GLU A 66 9.59 -19.24 -34.26
C GLU A 66 9.61 -17.71 -34.23
N PHE A 67 8.47 -17.06 -33.89
CA PHE A 67 8.40 -15.61 -33.74
C PHE A 67 8.94 -15.08 -32.41
N ARG A 68 9.21 -15.94 -31.43
CA ARG A 68 9.76 -15.50 -30.13
C ARG A 68 11.13 -14.82 -30.27
N ASN A 69 11.89 -15.25 -31.28
CA ASN A 69 13.25 -14.75 -31.51
C ASN A 69 13.30 -13.59 -32.51
N TYR A 70 12.15 -13.02 -32.88
CA TYR A 70 12.09 -11.91 -33.83
C TYR A 70 11.24 -10.75 -33.29
N GLN A 71 11.80 -9.53 -33.40
CA GLN A 71 11.02 -8.31 -33.37
C GLN A 71 10.49 -8.04 -34.78
N VAL A 72 9.19 -8.01 -34.92
CA VAL A 72 8.54 -7.72 -36.22
C VAL A 72 8.05 -6.27 -36.19
N GLU A 73 8.45 -5.48 -37.18
CA GLU A 73 8.02 -4.10 -37.35
C GLU A 73 7.31 -3.95 -38.71
N ARG A 74 6.12 -3.33 -38.67
CA ARG A 74 5.40 -2.98 -39.90
C ARG A 74 5.88 -1.64 -40.43
N LYS A 75 6.21 -1.57 -41.74
CA LYS A 75 6.58 -0.36 -42.49
C LYS A 75 5.76 -0.29 -43.79
N GLY A 76 4.67 0.47 -43.72
CA GLY A 76 3.75 0.57 -44.89
C GLY A 76 3.04 -0.75 -45.18
N LYS A 77 3.42 -1.43 -46.28
CA LYS A 77 2.90 -2.76 -46.67
C LYS A 77 3.81 -3.91 -46.26
N ASP A 78 5.05 -3.60 -45.87
CA ASP A 78 6.11 -4.59 -45.63
C ASP A 78 6.29 -4.84 -44.12
N TYR A 79 6.91 -5.97 -43.80
CA TYR A 79 7.26 -6.37 -42.43
C TYR A 79 8.76 -6.62 -42.35
N VAL A 80 9.41 -5.90 -41.45
CA VAL A 80 10.84 -6.02 -41.18
C VAL A 80 11.02 -6.93 -39.98
N PHE A 81 11.81 -7.98 -40.13
CA PHE A 81 12.18 -8.92 -39.08
C PHE A 81 13.57 -8.59 -38.58
N THR A 82 13.67 -8.31 -37.28
CA THR A 82 14.94 -8.15 -36.58
C THR A 82 15.09 -9.31 -35.63
N GLN A 83 16.10 -10.13 -35.77
CA GLN A 83 16.37 -11.23 -34.85
C GLN A 83 16.72 -10.64 -33.50
N ILE A 84 16.02 -11.11 -32.49
CA ILE A 84 16.34 -10.80 -31.08
C ILE A 84 17.47 -11.76 -30.73
N SER A 85 18.70 -11.26 -30.64
CA SER A 85 19.78 -12.06 -30.06
C SER A 85 19.51 -12.27 -28.59
N GLU A 86 19.62 -13.48 -28.07
CA GLU A 86 19.52 -13.77 -26.65
C GLU A 86 20.63 -13.06 -25.82
N GLU A 87 21.59 -12.50 -26.50
CA GLU A 87 22.73 -11.82 -25.89
C GLU A 87 22.54 -10.29 -25.98
N GLY A 88 21.91 -9.77 -24.96
CA GLY A 88 22.05 -8.34 -24.61
C GLY A 88 20.92 -7.41 -25.06
N ILE A 89 20.60 -6.50 -24.18
CA ILE A 89 19.78 -5.30 -24.41
C ILE A 89 20.57 -4.30 -25.26
N THR A 90 19.93 -3.63 -26.20
CA THR A 90 20.55 -2.52 -26.94
C THR A 90 20.90 -1.37 -25.97
N LEU A 91 21.89 -0.53 -26.33
CA LEU A 91 22.25 0.65 -25.55
C LEU A 91 21.06 1.56 -25.30
N GLU A 92 20.15 1.70 -26.26
CA GLU A 92 18.92 2.48 -26.11
C GLU A 92 17.94 1.84 -25.13
N GLN A 93 17.75 0.53 -25.20
CA GLN A 93 16.97 -0.22 -24.22
C GLN A 93 17.60 -0.15 -22.83
N ALA A 94 18.94 -0.27 -22.73
CA ALA A 94 19.66 -0.16 -21.48
C ALA A 94 19.52 1.22 -20.83
N ARG A 95 19.53 2.30 -21.63
CA ARG A 95 19.30 3.67 -21.14
C ARG A 95 17.89 3.88 -20.62
N ASN A 96 16.90 3.16 -21.15
CA ASN A 96 15.50 3.25 -20.78
C ASN A 96 15.09 2.26 -19.70
N ILE A 97 15.99 1.40 -19.21
CA ILE A 97 15.73 0.51 -18.07
C ILE A 97 15.66 1.33 -16.79
N LYS A 98 14.48 1.37 -16.21
CA LYS A 98 14.28 1.94 -14.88
C LYS A 98 14.78 0.93 -13.84
N LYS A 99 15.83 1.29 -13.11
CA LYS A 99 16.31 0.54 -11.95
C LYS A 99 15.54 0.98 -10.72
N LEU A 100 15.02 0.04 -9.95
CA LEU A 100 14.30 0.30 -8.71
C LEU A 100 14.96 -0.47 -7.57
N TYR A 101 15.11 0.20 -6.44
CA TYR A 101 15.47 -0.46 -5.19
C TYR A 101 14.27 -1.29 -4.70
N ALA A 102 14.49 -2.56 -4.41
CA ALA A 102 13.41 -3.48 -4.06
C ALA A 102 13.66 -4.28 -2.77
N GLY A 103 14.90 -4.35 -2.25
CA GLY A 103 15.25 -5.24 -1.14
C GLY A 103 14.45 -4.95 0.14
N ALA A 104 14.48 -3.72 0.62
CA ALA A 104 13.76 -3.33 1.84
C ALA A 104 12.23 -3.41 1.64
N THR A 105 11.72 -2.99 0.51
CA THR A 105 10.27 -3.07 0.23
C THR A 105 9.80 -4.51 -0.01
N TRP A 106 10.67 -5.41 -0.50
CA TRP A 106 10.37 -6.83 -0.54
C TRP A 106 10.20 -7.40 0.87
N ALA A 107 11.07 -7.06 1.82
CA ALA A 107 10.94 -7.49 3.21
C ALA A 107 9.61 -7.00 3.82
N LEU A 108 9.26 -5.74 3.60
CA LEU A 108 7.96 -5.19 4.03
C LEU A 108 6.77 -5.89 3.35
N ASP A 109 6.89 -6.27 2.07
CA ASP A 109 5.87 -7.05 1.37
C ASP A 109 5.64 -8.43 2.02
N GLN A 110 6.71 -9.10 2.54
CA GLN A 110 6.58 -10.36 3.27
C GLN A 110 5.86 -10.15 4.60
N ILE A 111 6.27 -9.16 5.41
CA ILE A 111 5.61 -8.84 6.68
C ILE A 111 4.12 -8.54 6.47
N VAL A 112 3.78 -7.76 5.44
CA VAL A 112 2.39 -7.45 5.10
C VAL A 112 1.65 -8.69 4.58
N ALA A 113 2.32 -9.62 3.90
CA ALA A 113 1.71 -10.87 3.41
C ALA A 113 1.36 -11.83 4.57
N ASP A 114 2.20 -11.84 5.63
CA ASP A 114 2.00 -12.66 6.83
C ASP A 114 1.00 -12.03 7.82
N SER A 115 0.43 -10.88 7.50
CA SER A 115 -0.51 -10.13 8.33
C SER A 115 -1.83 -9.84 7.61
N PRO A 116 -2.93 -9.57 8.32
CA PRO A 116 -4.22 -9.22 7.72
C PRO A 116 -4.26 -7.79 7.14
N VAL A 117 -3.20 -7.01 7.33
CA VAL A 117 -3.15 -5.56 7.01
C VAL A 117 -3.57 -5.27 5.57
N ARG A 118 -3.03 -6.03 4.60
CA ARG A 118 -3.32 -5.81 3.17
C ARG A 118 -4.79 -6.04 2.85
N GLU A 119 -5.36 -7.13 3.36
CA GLU A 119 -6.74 -7.51 3.07
C GLU A 119 -7.71 -6.51 3.70
N PHE A 120 -7.47 -6.10 4.95
CA PHE A 120 -8.31 -5.12 5.63
C PHE A 120 -8.21 -3.73 5.02
N LEU A 121 -7.01 -3.30 4.61
CA LEU A 121 -6.87 -2.06 3.85
C LEU A 121 -7.60 -2.12 2.51
N LYS A 122 -7.56 -3.26 1.81
CA LYS A 122 -8.26 -3.45 0.53
C LYS A 122 -9.78 -3.42 0.72
N GLU A 123 -10.27 -3.99 1.81
CA GLU A 123 -11.69 -3.97 2.15
C GLU A 123 -12.19 -2.57 2.51
N CYS A 124 -11.43 -1.83 3.33
CA CYS A 124 -11.81 -0.49 3.76
C CYS A 124 -11.57 0.60 2.70
N PHE A 125 -10.52 0.45 1.88
CA PHE A 125 -10.09 1.47 0.90
C PHE A 125 -9.95 0.90 -0.52
N PRO A 126 -11.02 0.30 -1.11
CA PRO A 126 -10.93 -0.36 -2.41
C PRO A 126 -10.81 0.62 -3.59
N ARG A 127 -11.33 1.86 -3.43
CA ARG A 127 -11.45 2.85 -4.50
C ARG A 127 -10.07 3.23 -5.07
N ASN A 128 -9.96 3.31 -6.39
CA ASN A 128 -8.75 3.80 -7.08
C ASN A 128 -7.43 3.18 -6.60
N LYS A 129 -7.47 1.94 -6.06
CA LYS A 129 -6.31 1.26 -5.44
C LYS A 129 -5.73 2.06 -4.26
N ASP A 130 -6.57 2.78 -3.50
CA ASP A 130 -6.12 3.64 -2.40
C ASP A 130 -5.39 2.83 -1.32
N TYR A 131 -5.80 1.57 -1.05
CA TYR A 131 -5.06 0.68 -0.17
C TYR A 131 -3.58 0.49 -0.57
N LYS A 132 -3.27 0.41 -1.88
CA LYS A 132 -1.88 0.32 -2.36
C LYS A 132 -1.11 1.63 -2.15
N LYS A 133 -1.79 2.77 -2.29
CA LYS A 133 -1.20 4.09 -2.06
C LYS A 133 -0.91 4.29 -0.57
N ILE A 134 -1.84 3.88 0.31
CA ILE A 134 -1.66 3.91 1.77
C ILE A 134 -0.46 3.04 2.17
N LEU A 135 -0.38 1.79 1.68
CA LEU A 135 0.77 0.91 1.93
C LEU A 135 2.08 1.53 1.42
N SER A 136 2.08 2.14 0.24
CA SER A 136 3.27 2.77 -0.31
C SER A 136 3.76 3.96 0.52
N LEU A 137 2.83 4.76 1.05
CA LEU A 137 3.16 5.85 1.97
C LEU A 137 3.67 5.31 3.31
N ALA A 138 3.08 4.21 3.83
CA ALA A 138 3.56 3.55 5.03
C ALA A 138 4.99 3.01 4.84
N TYR A 139 5.29 2.37 3.70
CA TYR A 139 6.65 1.92 3.38
C TYR A 139 7.65 3.09 3.33
N PHE A 140 7.24 4.20 2.72
CA PHE A 140 8.06 5.42 2.71
C PHE A 140 8.37 5.90 4.13
N LEU A 141 7.36 6.01 4.99
CA LEU A 141 7.53 6.48 6.37
C LEU A 141 8.43 5.55 7.21
N ILE A 142 8.37 4.23 6.96
CA ILE A 142 9.22 3.24 7.64
C ILE A 142 10.68 3.34 7.17
N LEU A 143 10.89 3.52 5.88
CA LEU A 143 12.23 3.42 5.27
C LEU A 143 12.96 4.76 5.19
N ASN A 144 12.25 5.88 5.27
CA ASN A 144 12.82 7.21 5.17
C ASN A 144 12.90 7.88 6.53
N GLN A 145 14.11 8.22 6.96
CA GLN A 145 14.34 8.93 8.22
C GLN A 145 13.70 10.33 8.27
N ASN A 146 13.56 10.97 7.10
CA ASN A 146 12.86 12.24 6.97
C ASN A 146 11.39 12.01 6.61
N ASN A 147 10.52 12.07 7.59
CA ASN A 147 9.08 11.78 7.48
C ASN A 147 8.27 12.82 6.68
N SER A 148 8.92 13.80 6.06
CA SER A 148 8.21 14.77 5.22
C SER A 148 7.68 14.12 3.94
N VAL A 149 6.36 14.07 3.81
CA VAL A 149 5.65 13.49 2.65
C VAL A 149 6.02 14.18 1.33
N SER A 150 6.60 15.39 1.38
CA SER A 150 7.11 16.08 0.19
C SER A 150 8.21 15.31 -0.55
N PHE A 151 8.96 14.45 0.13
CA PHE A 151 10.00 13.60 -0.47
C PHE A 151 9.49 12.28 -1.04
N TYR A 152 8.20 11.97 -0.86
CA TYR A 152 7.62 10.71 -1.31
C TYR A 152 7.75 10.51 -2.83
N GLU A 153 7.52 11.56 -3.63
CA GLU A 153 7.55 11.47 -5.09
C GLU A 153 8.92 11.00 -5.59
N SER A 154 10.00 11.62 -5.14
CA SER A 154 11.38 11.24 -5.47
C SER A 154 11.74 9.83 -4.98
N PHE A 155 11.28 9.46 -3.78
CA PHE A 155 11.47 8.11 -3.25
C PHE A 155 10.75 7.07 -4.13
N ALA A 156 9.53 7.35 -4.56
CA ALA A 156 8.73 6.45 -5.39
C ALA A 156 9.26 6.29 -6.82
N GLU A 157 10.03 7.27 -7.33
CA GLU A 157 10.69 7.16 -8.64
C GLU A 157 11.79 6.10 -8.67
N THR A 158 12.46 5.88 -7.55
CA THR A 158 13.63 5.00 -7.44
C THR A 158 13.35 3.70 -6.69
N THR A 159 12.18 3.56 -6.05
CA THR A 159 11.86 2.45 -5.17
C THR A 159 10.65 1.66 -5.71
N ARG A 160 10.74 0.34 -5.65
CA ARG A 160 9.62 -0.55 -5.97
C ARG A 160 8.59 -0.48 -4.83
N LEU A 161 7.37 -0.04 -5.12
CA LEU A 161 6.30 0.14 -4.14
C LEU A 161 5.03 -0.63 -4.53
N PRO A 162 4.13 -0.93 -3.57
CA PRO A 162 2.82 -1.55 -3.83
C PRO A 162 1.98 -0.78 -4.86
N TYR A 163 2.05 0.54 -4.86
CA TYR A 163 1.51 1.40 -5.91
C TYR A 163 2.65 1.88 -6.82
N PRO A 164 2.68 1.46 -8.10
CA PRO A 164 3.88 1.60 -8.96
C PRO A 164 4.07 3.00 -9.57
N ARG A 165 3.20 3.95 -9.25
CA ARG A 165 3.29 5.32 -9.79
C ARG A 165 3.63 6.28 -8.67
N PRO A 166 4.54 7.24 -8.87
CA PRO A 166 4.75 8.33 -7.93
C PRO A 166 3.44 9.10 -7.67
N LEU A 167 3.26 9.58 -6.45
CA LEU A 167 2.17 10.45 -6.07
C LEU A 167 2.73 11.83 -5.77
N SER A 168 2.26 12.83 -6.49
CA SER A 168 2.58 14.22 -6.16
C SER A 168 1.98 14.63 -4.80
N PRO A 169 2.50 15.64 -4.12
CA PRO A 169 1.95 16.13 -2.84
C PRO A 169 0.45 16.41 -2.90
N SER A 170 -0.03 16.99 -4.00
CA SER A 170 -1.46 17.23 -4.21
C SER A 170 -2.27 15.93 -4.37
N ALA A 171 -1.68 14.87 -4.94
CA ALA A 171 -2.35 13.57 -5.03
C ALA A 171 -2.44 12.89 -3.65
N VAL A 172 -1.42 13.04 -2.81
CA VAL A 172 -1.44 12.58 -1.42
C VAL A 172 -2.49 13.33 -0.61
N THR A 173 -2.56 14.66 -0.72
CA THR A 173 -3.61 15.46 -0.06
C THR A 173 -5.01 14.97 -0.46
N ARG A 174 -5.26 14.77 -1.77
CA ARG A 174 -6.54 14.24 -2.25
C ARG A 174 -6.82 12.81 -1.76
N LEU A 175 -5.79 11.99 -1.56
CA LEU A 175 -5.95 10.67 -0.96
C LEU A 175 -6.46 10.79 0.47
N PHE A 176 -5.81 11.60 1.32
CA PHE A 176 -6.22 11.78 2.71
C PHE A 176 -7.59 12.43 2.86
N GLN A 177 -7.97 13.37 1.98
CA GLN A 177 -9.31 13.96 1.96
C GLN A 177 -10.44 12.96 1.68
N ARG A 178 -10.14 11.82 1.04
CA ARG A 178 -11.11 10.75 0.77
C ARG A 178 -11.21 9.71 1.87
N ILE A 179 -10.27 9.69 2.80
CA ILE A 179 -10.29 8.77 3.93
C ILE A 179 -11.31 9.29 4.95
N GLU A 180 -12.40 8.56 5.12
CA GLU A 180 -13.44 8.91 6.07
C GLU A 180 -13.23 8.20 7.41
N LEU A 181 -13.62 8.85 8.50
CA LEU A 181 -13.48 8.28 9.85
C LEU A 181 -14.17 6.91 10.01
N ARG A 182 -15.30 6.70 9.29
CA ARG A 182 -16.00 5.40 9.26
C ARG A 182 -15.12 4.27 8.70
N ASP A 183 -14.32 4.56 7.66
CA ASP A 183 -13.46 3.56 7.01
C ASP A 183 -12.28 3.20 7.91
N VAL A 184 -11.74 4.20 8.61
CA VAL A 184 -10.70 4.01 9.65
C VAL A 184 -11.24 3.18 10.81
N ARG A 185 -12.44 3.50 11.32
CA ARG A 185 -13.09 2.72 12.38
C ARG A 185 -13.34 1.27 11.94
N ARG A 186 -13.79 1.06 10.70
CA ARG A 186 -13.99 -0.28 10.14
C ARG A 186 -12.69 -1.07 10.11
N TYR A 187 -11.60 -0.45 9.70
CA TYR A 187 -10.28 -1.07 9.68
C TYR A 187 -9.87 -1.58 11.08
N PHE A 188 -10.00 -0.76 12.11
CA PHE A 188 -9.68 -1.18 13.48
C PHE A 188 -10.65 -2.22 14.04
N LEU A 189 -11.92 -2.20 13.64
CA LEU A 189 -12.86 -3.27 13.97
C LEU A 189 -12.46 -4.62 13.35
N LEU A 190 -12.00 -4.63 12.10
CA LEU A 190 -11.51 -5.84 11.44
C LEU A 190 -10.24 -6.36 12.12
N MET A 191 -9.28 -5.48 12.44
CA MET A 191 -8.07 -5.85 13.19
C MET A 191 -8.41 -6.51 14.51
N ARG A 192 -9.36 -5.95 15.25
CA ARG A 192 -9.80 -6.50 16.51
C ARG A 192 -10.48 -7.87 16.34
N SER A 193 -11.40 -8.02 15.38
CA SER A 193 -12.05 -9.30 15.11
C SER A 193 -11.04 -10.40 14.82
N TYR A 194 -10.01 -10.09 14.07
CA TYR A 194 -8.90 -11.01 13.78
C TYR A 194 -8.17 -11.48 15.06
N LEU A 195 -7.99 -10.59 16.05
CA LEU A 195 -7.34 -10.95 17.32
C LEU A 195 -8.25 -11.74 18.28
N GLN A 196 -9.57 -11.63 18.12
CA GLN A 196 -10.57 -12.29 18.96
C GLN A 196 -11.01 -13.68 18.46
N GLU A 197 -10.46 -14.18 17.36
CA GLU A 197 -10.77 -15.52 16.84
C GLU A 197 -10.38 -16.64 17.83
N ASP A 198 -9.53 -16.33 18.83
CA ASP A 198 -9.15 -17.24 19.91
C ASP A 198 -9.85 -16.81 21.19
N GLU A 199 -11.07 -17.33 21.45
CA GLU A 199 -11.92 -16.92 22.57
C GLU A 199 -11.33 -17.23 23.96
N ASP A 200 -10.41 -18.19 24.05
CA ASP A 200 -9.77 -18.59 25.31
C ASP A 200 -8.54 -17.75 25.67
N ASN A 201 -8.05 -16.92 24.77
CA ASN A 201 -6.85 -16.11 24.99
C ASN A 201 -7.17 -14.70 25.50
N LYS A 202 -6.54 -14.30 26.60
CA LYS A 202 -6.52 -12.91 27.02
C LYS A 202 -5.75 -12.07 26.04
N ILE A 203 -6.35 -10.98 25.57
CA ILE A 203 -5.70 -9.99 24.72
C ILE A 203 -4.92 -9.04 25.63
N ILE A 204 -3.61 -9.02 25.50
CA ILE A 204 -2.73 -8.12 26.26
C ILE A 204 -2.50 -6.87 25.42
N LEU A 205 -3.06 -5.75 25.84
CA LEU A 205 -2.97 -4.47 25.17
C LEU A 205 -1.91 -3.58 25.80
N ALA A 206 -0.85 -3.32 25.09
CA ALA A 206 0.09 -2.27 25.47
C ALA A 206 -0.48 -0.90 25.10
N LEU A 207 -0.55 -0.03 26.09
CA LEU A 207 -0.94 1.36 25.95
C LEU A 207 0.31 2.22 26.01
N ASP A 208 0.56 2.96 24.95
CA ASP A 208 1.65 3.94 24.89
C ASP A 208 1.21 5.19 24.14
N SER A 209 1.87 6.30 24.41
CA SER A 209 1.65 7.56 23.74
C SER A 209 2.94 8.11 23.16
N THR A 210 2.81 8.84 22.06
CA THR A 210 3.91 9.61 21.47
C THR A 210 3.47 11.04 21.23
N SER A 211 4.43 11.95 21.16
CA SER A 211 4.21 13.34 20.80
C SER A 211 4.64 13.55 19.34
N ILE A 212 3.90 14.35 18.61
CA ILE A 212 4.23 14.76 17.24
C ILE A 212 4.33 16.28 17.23
N SER A 213 5.55 16.79 17.15
CA SER A 213 5.80 18.23 17.09
C SER A 213 5.40 18.83 15.74
N SER A 214 4.87 20.04 15.71
CA SER A 214 4.46 20.69 14.48
C SER A 214 4.58 22.21 14.55
N TYR A 215 5.04 22.79 13.44
CA TYR A 215 5.03 24.24 13.20
C TYR A 215 3.66 24.75 12.71
N SER A 216 2.66 23.87 12.57
CA SER A 216 1.37 24.25 12.02
C SER A 216 0.58 25.10 13.00
N THR A 217 0.10 26.25 12.54
CA THR A 217 -0.84 27.11 13.29
C THR A 217 -2.32 26.81 12.96
N ARG A 218 -2.59 25.81 12.11
CA ARG A 218 -3.93 25.49 11.61
C ARG A 218 -4.50 24.17 12.14
N LEU A 219 -3.69 23.36 12.81
CA LEU A 219 -4.14 22.10 13.40
C LEU A 219 -4.74 22.37 14.77
N THR A 220 -5.95 21.87 15.03
CA THR A 220 -6.76 22.18 16.21
C THR A 220 -6.26 21.56 17.51
N HIS A 221 -5.46 20.49 17.44
CA HIS A 221 -4.98 19.75 18.62
C HIS A 221 -3.49 20.02 18.94
N ILE A 222 -2.90 21.01 18.27
CA ILE A 222 -1.50 21.37 18.50
C ILE A 222 -1.45 22.38 19.65
N GLU A 223 -0.86 21.94 20.75
CA GLU A 223 -0.71 22.72 21.98
C GLU A 223 0.68 22.54 22.60
N TYR A 224 1.14 23.52 23.37
CA TYR A 224 2.37 23.41 24.13
C TYR A 224 2.15 22.50 25.33
N GLY A 225 3.00 21.49 25.50
CA GLY A 225 2.96 20.54 26.59
C GLY A 225 4.31 19.92 26.85
N LYS A 226 4.35 18.88 27.69
CA LYS A 226 5.57 18.12 27.93
C LYS A 226 5.90 17.31 26.69
N ASN A 227 6.89 17.81 25.94
CA ASN A 227 7.35 17.18 24.70
C ASN A 227 8.31 16.03 24.99
N LYS A 228 8.13 14.89 24.31
CA LYS A 228 9.01 13.72 24.43
C LYS A 228 10.33 13.92 23.65
N ASP A 229 10.32 14.77 22.64
CA ASP A 229 11.49 15.05 21.79
C ASP A 229 12.34 16.23 22.34
N ASP A 230 11.91 16.82 23.46
CA ASP A 230 12.58 17.93 24.14
C ASP A 230 12.81 19.18 23.24
N ASP A 231 12.01 19.30 22.17
CA ASP A 231 11.95 20.49 21.33
C ASP A 231 10.94 21.51 21.92
N ALA A 232 11.17 22.79 21.67
CA ALA A 232 10.30 23.87 22.19
C ALA A 232 9.07 24.11 21.28
N LEU A 233 8.59 23.07 20.58
CA LEU A 233 7.48 23.17 19.64
C LEU A 233 6.16 22.74 20.26
N PRO A 234 5.05 23.33 19.82
CA PRO A 234 3.74 22.78 20.14
C PRO A 234 3.57 21.41 19.48
N GLN A 235 2.81 20.55 20.12
CA GLN A 235 2.70 19.14 19.77
C GLN A 235 1.26 18.65 19.77
N LEU A 236 1.06 17.51 19.14
CA LEU A 236 -0.12 16.67 19.22
C LEU A 236 0.28 15.37 19.93
N ASN A 237 -0.50 14.92 20.90
CA ASN A 237 -0.26 13.63 21.54
C ASN A 237 -1.11 12.54 20.86
N VAL A 238 -0.48 11.42 20.53
CA VAL A 238 -1.13 10.25 19.94
C VAL A 238 -0.96 9.07 20.87
N LEU A 239 -2.08 8.54 21.32
CA LEU A 239 -2.14 7.32 22.12
C LEU A 239 -2.43 6.14 21.19
N PHE A 240 -1.71 5.04 21.37
CA PHE A 240 -1.93 3.79 20.68
C PHE A 240 -2.26 2.67 21.66
N LEU A 241 -3.17 1.78 21.23
CA LEU A 241 -3.38 0.47 21.82
C LEU A 241 -2.88 -0.57 20.84
N VAL A 242 -1.91 -1.38 21.26
CA VAL A 242 -1.24 -2.37 20.44
C VAL A 242 -1.37 -3.73 21.11
N ASP A 243 -1.79 -4.75 20.37
CA ASP A 243 -1.74 -6.12 20.88
C ASP A 243 -0.29 -6.55 21.05
N GLN A 244 0.09 -6.94 22.25
CA GLN A 244 1.48 -7.24 22.62
C GLN A 244 1.99 -8.52 21.94
N LYS A 245 1.11 -9.47 21.60
CA LYS A 245 1.46 -10.74 20.99
C LYS A 245 1.76 -10.58 19.49
N SER A 246 0.90 -9.86 18.78
CA SER A 246 1.01 -9.70 17.31
C SER A 246 1.73 -8.41 16.90
N GLY A 247 1.84 -7.42 17.79
CA GLY A 247 2.34 -6.08 17.46
C GLY A 247 1.35 -5.25 16.63
N LEU A 248 0.13 -5.72 16.42
CA LEU A 248 -0.85 -5.03 15.60
C LEU A 248 -1.55 -3.91 16.38
N PRO A 249 -1.63 -2.68 15.82
CA PRO A 249 -2.38 -1.60 16.43
C PRO A 249 -3.89 -1.88 16.27
N ILE A 250 -4.63 -1.80 17.38
CA ILE A 250 -6.08 -2.04 17.41
C ILE A 250 -6.89 -0.79 17.64
N PHE A 251 -6.24 0.28 18.12
CA PHE A 251 -6.88 1.57 18.33
C PHE A 251 -5.83 2.69 18.42
N TYR A 252 -6.24 3.91 18.10
CA TYR A 252 -5.48 5.12 18.36
C TYR A 252 -6.41 6.27 18.74
N ARG A 253 -5.87 7.26 19.45
CA ARG A 253 -6.59 8.50 19.76
C ARG A 253 -5.65 9.69 19.79
N PHE A 254 -6.14 10.81 19.27
CA PHE A 254 -5.46 12.09 19.38
C PHE A 254 -5.90 12.82 20.65
N TYR A 255 -4.93 13.48 21.28
CA TYR A 255 -5.14 14.40 22.39
C TYR A 255 -4.40 15.70 22.14
N ASP A 256 -4.90 16.78 22.71
CA ASP A 256 -4.19 18.05 22.67
C ASP A 256 -2.82 17.89 23.35
N GLY A 257 -1.81 18.61 22.84
CA GLY A 257 -0.44 18.47 23.30
C GLY A 257 -0.21 18.76 24.78
N ASN A 258 -1.10 19.53 25.40
CA ASN A 258 -1.10 19.85 26.84
C ASN A 258 -1.75 18.78 27.73
N VAL A 259 -2.40 17.76 27.16
CA VAL A 259 -3.07 16.69 27.92
C VAL A 259 -2.03 15.68 28.42
N PRO A 260 -1.85 15.50 29.73
CA PRO A 260 -0.91 14.53 30.27
C PRO A 260 -1.42 13.09 30.11
N ASP A 261 -0.50 12.15 29.87
CA ASP A 261 -0.79 10.73 29.64
C ASP A 261 -1.68 10.11 30.74
N VAL A 262 -1.41 10.47 31.98
CA VAL A 262 -2.15 9.96 33.16
C VAL A 262 -3.67 10.21 33.07
N SER A 263 -4.12 11.24 32.35
CA SER A 263 -5.54 11.59 32.24
C SER A 263 -6.26 10.80 31.14
N THR A 264 -5.55 10.05 30.31
CA THR A 264 -6.11 9.40 29.11
C THR A 264 -6.75 8.03 29.40
N ILE A 265 -6.45 7.39 30.54
CA ILE A 265 -6.94 6.04 30.91
C ILE A 265 -8.46 5.94 30.87
N ARG A 266 -9.16 6.91 31.48
CA ARG A 266 -10.63 6.91 31.48
C ARG A 266 -11.22 6.88 30.07
N HIS A 267 -10.66 7.66 29.15
CA HIS A 267 -11.10 7.66 27.75
C HIS A 267 -10.80 6.33 27.06
N THR A 268 -9.63 5.74 27.36
CA THR A 268 -9.23 4.43 26.82
C THR A 268 -10.19 3.32 27.28
N ILE A 269 -10.58 3.33 28.58
CA ILE A 269 -11.56 2.37 29.10
C ILE A 269 -12.94 2.56 28.42
N ALA A 270 -13.36 3.81 28.21
CA ALA A 270 -14.60 4.08 27.49
C ALA A 270 -14.55 3.61 26.03
N ASP A 271 -13.41 3.79 25.35
CA ASP A 271 -13.21 3.31 23.99
C ASP A 271 -13.20 1.77 23.91
N GLN A 272 -12.67 1.08 24.91
CA GLN A 272 -12.75 -0.39 25.02
C GLN A 272 -14.20 -0.86 25.12
N ALA A 273 -15.02 -0.18 25.94
CA ALA A 273 -16.44 -0.47 26.05
C ALA A 273 -17.19 -0.27 24.72
N LEU A 274 -16.91 0.83 24.02
CA LEU A 274 -17.46 1.11 22.68
C LEU A 274 -17.07 0.05 21.65
N LEU A 275 -15.85 -0.47 21.78
CA LEU A 275 -15.35 -1.51 20.90
C LEU A 275 -15.81 -2.92 21.34
N ASN A 276 -16.55 -3.06 22.43
CA ASN A 276 -17.05 -4.33 22.98
C ASN A 276 -15.92 -5.37 23.22
N MET A 277 -14.76 -4.93 23.71
CA MET A 277 -13.59 -5.78 23.94
C MET A 277 -13.77 -6.58 25.24
N LYS A 278 -13.76 -7.89 25.12
CA LYS A 278 -13.79 -8.84 26.25
C LYS A 278 -12.39 -9.40 26.51
N ASN A 279 -12.13 -9.86 27.71
CA ASN A 279 -10.89 -10.55 28.10
C ASN A 279 -9.60 -9.77 27.82
N VAL A 280 -9.61 -8.46 28.08
CA VAL A 280 -8.48 -7.55 27.85
C VAL A 280 -7.72 -7.32 29.14
N VAL A 281 -6.39 -7.41 29.06
CA VAL A 281 -5.45 -6.92 30.09
C VAL A 281 -4.75 -5.69 29.54
N LEU A 282 -4.91 -4.56 30.21
CA LEU A 282 -4.27 -3.30 29.83
C LEU A 282 -2.89 -3.19 30.48
N VAL A 283 -1.85 -3.06 29.68
CA VAL A 283 -0.48 -2.85 30.15
C VAL A 283 -0.04 -1.42 29.84
N ALA A 284 0.42 -0.69 30.83
CA ALA A 284 0.91 0.67 30.64
C ALA A 284 2.12 0.98 31.51
N ASP A 285 2.89 1.97 31.11
CA ASP A 285 4.09 2.40 31.79
C ASP A 285 3.76 3.17 33.12
N LYS A 286 4.82 3.55 33.84
CA LYS A 286 4.72 4.32 35.11
C LYS A 286 4.06 5.70 34.97
N GLY A 287 4.03 6.24 33.73
CA GLY A 287 3.39 7.53 33.44
C GLY A 287 1.88 7.51 33.66
N TYR A 288 1.27 6.33 33.50
CA TYR A 288 -0.17 6.12 33.67
C TYR A 288 -0.59 5.71 35.09
N ASN A 289 0.38 5.40 35.94
CA ASN A 289 0.09 4.93 37.29
C ASN A 289 -0.38 6.09 38.19
N SER A 290 -1.65 6.02 38.60
CA SER A 290 -2.23 6.90 39.62
C SER A 290 -3.36 6.18 40.37
N VAL A 291 -3.62 6.57 41.61
CA VAL A 291 -4.75 6.02 42.41
C VAL A 291 -6.06 6.14 41.65
N LYS A 292 -6.28 7.26 40.97
CA LYS A 292 -7.48 7.49 40.14
C LYS A 292 -7.60 6.48 39.00
N ASN A 293 -6.53 6.25 38.25
CA ASN A 293 -6.54 5.31 37.12
C ASN A 293 -6.73 3.86 37.59
N ILE A 294 -6.11 3.49 38.71
CA ILE A 294 -6.32 2.18 39.32
C ILE A 294 -7.80 2.01 39.71
N ASN A 295 -8.40 3.01 40.35
CA ASN A 295 -9.82 2.97 40.73
C ASN A 295 -10.73 2.92 39.50
N ASP A 296 -10.44 3.69 38.45
CA ASP A 296 -11.19 3.66 37.17
C ASP A 296 -11.14 2.25 36.53
N CYS A 297 -9.99 1.59 36.54
CA CYS A 297 -9.87 0.21 36.07
C CYS A 297 -10.67 -0.79 36.89
N LEU A 298 -10.57 -0.71 38.22
CA LEU A 298 -11.30 -1.58 39.17
C LEU A 298 -12.83 -1.42 39.06
N ILE A 299 -13.32 -0.18 39.01
CA ILE A 299 -14.75 0.12 38.84
C ILE A 299 -15.29 -0.47 37.54
N ASN A 300 -14.52 -0.37 36.44
CA ASN A 300 -14.91 -0.85 35.13
C ASN A 300 -14.55 -2.30 34.90
N LYS A 301 -14.01 -3.01 35.88
CA LYS A 301 -13.58 -4.43 35.79
C LYS A 301 -12.60 -4.69 34.67
N VAL A 302 -11.72 -3.76 34.39
CA VAL A 302 -10.63 -3.88 33.43
C VAL A 302 -9.42 -4.47 34.13
N GLU A 303 -8.92 -5.59 33.71
CA GLU A 303 -7.65 -6.13 34.18
C GLU A 303 -6.50 -5.24 33.70
N PHE A 304 -5.52 -4.99 34.56
CA PHE A 304 -4.40 -4.10 34.21
C PHE A 304 -3.10 -4.48 34.89
N ILE A 305 -2.00 -4.09 34.26
CA ILE A 305 -0.63 -4.15 34.77
C ILE A 305 -0.01 -2.77 34.57
N PHE A 306 0.17 -2.04 35.65
CA PHE A 306 0.83 -0.73 35.61
C PHE A 306 2.18 -0.80 36.31
N ASN A 307 3.18 -0.21 35.69
CA ASN A 307 4.50 -0.10 36.30
C ASN A 307 4.43 0.90 37.46
N VAL A 308 5.08 0.58 38.61
CA VAL A 308 5.07 1.40 39.79
C VAL A 308 6.22 2.38 39.78
N ARG A 309 5.96 3.63 40.19
CA ARG A 309 7.03 4.59 40.49
C ARG A 309 7.72 4.16 41.80
N LEU A 310 9.00 3.82 41.72
CA LEU A 310 9.83 3.68 42.88
C LEU A 310 10.10 5.10 43.42
N GLU A 311 9.28 5.55 44.38
CA GLU A 311 9.66 6.70 45.23
C GLU A 311 10.64 6.18 46.29
N ILE A 312 11.91 6.50 46.12
CA ILE A 312 12.88 6.39 47.21
C ILE A 312 12.42 7.40 48.23
N GLY A 313 11.80 6.90 49.30
CA GLY A 313 11.34 7.73 50.41
C GLY A 313 12.50 8.59 50.88
N ARG A 314 12.31 9.93 50.87
CA ARG A 314 13.15 10.82 51.69
C ARG A 314 12.92 10.41 53.10
N ALA A 315 13.89 9.74 53.70
CA ALA A 315 13.95 9.61 55.16
C ALA A 315 13.93 11.04 55.71
N HIS A 316 12.83 11.41 56.37
CA HIS A 316 12.83 12.60 57.20
C HIS A 316 13.76 12.30 58.36
N VAL A 317 14.95 12.90 58.33
CA VAL A 317 15.81 13.03 59.48
C VAL A 317 15.30 14.19 60.34
#